data_1f4d75f8622d1586c28bf30476890276
#
_entry.id   1f4d75f8622d1586c28bf30476890276
#
_cell.length_a   1.000
_cell.length_b   1.000
_cell.length_c   1.000
_cell.angle_alpha   90.00
_cell.angle_beta   90.00
_cell.angle_gamma   90.00
#
_symmetry.space_group_name_H-M   'P 1'
#
loop_
_entity.id
_entity.type
_entity.pdbx_description
1 polymer ?
#
loop_
_entity_poly.entity_id
_entity_poly.type
_entity_poly.pdbx_seq_one_letter_code
_entity_poly.pdbx_strand_id
1 'polypeptide(L)'
;MAQKTGFITNFSGPDNKSGAAWADIRYFGVTADADTDEAKKFIMYSMEEGYTSTLSIAPEGKFPVRRGNASDPNAFTKAWTKLPVGVDRKAPLTDLYSADVIDNIVAGLDTANRWGVKEGELSRASKIINNKFINRITRQYIDDQLTLDEAVDEINTVLASF
;
A
#
# COMPACT_ATOMS: atom_id res chain seq x y z
N MET A 1 -14.03 16.59 -5.71
CA MET A 1 -12.94 15.83 -6.35
C MET A 1 -13.06 14.33 -6.05
N ALA A 2 -13.23 13.92 -4.80
CA ALA A 2 -13.37 12.50 -4.42
C ALA A 2 -14.46 11.75 -5.21
N GLN A 3 -15.63 12.34 -5.42
CA GLN A 3 -16.74 11.75 -6.19
C GLN A 3 -16.42 11.51 -7.68
N LYS A 4 -15.35 12.12 -8.21
CA LYS A 4 -14.88 11.94 -9.58
C LYS A 4 -13.63 11.07 -9.69
N THR A 5 -13.19 10.50 -8.57
CA THR A 5 -11.99 9.66 -8.48
C THR A 5 -12.41 8.19 -8.47
N GLY A 6 -11.93 7.44 -9.44
CA GLY A 6 -12.01 5.99 -9.44
C GLY A 6 -10.73 5.39 -8.86
N PHE A 7 -10.84 4.19 -8.32
CA PHE A 7 -9.71 3.42 -7.81
C PHE A 7 -9.59 2.11 -8.59
N ILE A 8 -8.39 1.82 -9.06
CA ILE A 8 -8.02 0.52 -9.58
C ILE A 8 -7.12 -0.11 -8.52
N THR A 9 -7.63 -1.13 -7.88
CA THR A 9 -6.92 -1.80 -6.77
C THR A 9 -6.15 -3.03 -7.21
N ASN A 10 -6.34 -3.45 -8.47
CA ASN A 10 -5.74 -4.66 -8.96
C ASN A 10 -5.43 -4.53 -10.46
N PHE A 11 -4.15 -4.52 -10.82
CA PHE A 11 -3.73 -4.44 -12.21
C PHE A 11 -3.48 -5.84 -12.75
N SER A 12 -4.24 -6.23 -13.77
CA SER A 12 -4.01 -7.47 -14.50
C SER A 12 -3.25 -7.21 -15.80
N GLY A 13 -2.47 -8.20 -16.21
CA GLY A 13 -1.69 -8.18 -17.44
C GLY A 13 -1.81 -9.51 -18.19
N PRO A 14 -1.13 -9.66 -19.33
CA PRO A 14 -1.16 -10.88 -20.13
C PRO A 14 -0.79 -12.13 -19.33
N ASP A 15 0.22 -12.01 -18.47
CA ASP A 15 0.79 -13.12 -17.70
C ASP A 15 0.25 -13.22 -16.28
N ASN A 16 -0.45 -12.19 -15.81
CA ASN A 16 -1.09 -12.17 -14.49
C ASN A 16 -2.54 -11.71 -14.59
N LYS A 17 -3.41 -12.65 -14.94
CA LYS A 17 -4.85 -12.38 -15.08
C LYS A 17 -5.55 -12.12 -13.75
N SER A 18 -4.99 -12.61 -12.65
CA SER A 18 -5.49 -12.35 -11.30
C SER A 18 -5.22 -10.93 -10.83
N GLY A 19 -4.31 -10.26 -11.52
CA GLY A 19 -3.89 -8.92 -11.16
C GLY A 19 -2.98 -8.88 -9.94
N ALA A 20 -2.47 -7.70 -9.65
CA ALA A 20 -1.66 -7.43 -8.47
C ALA A 20 -1.86 -5.99 -7.98
N ALA A 21 -1.76 -5.79 -6.68
CA ALA A 21 -1.63 -4.50 -6.05
C ALA A 21 -0.29 -4.43 -5.32
N TRP A 22 0.28 -3.25 -5.21
CA TRP A 22 1.50 -3.04 -4.43
C TRP A 22 1.14 -2.51 -3.05
N ALA A 23 1.77 -3.09 -2.01
CA ALA A 23 1.66 -2.61 -0.64
C ALA A 23 3.01 -2.18 -0.10
N ASP A 24 3.05 -0.96 0.42
CA ASP A 24 4.11 -0.50 1.31
C ASP A 24 3.72 -0.86 2.74
N ILE A 25 4.48 -1.76 3.37
CA ILE A 25 4.18 -2.27 4.69
C ILE A 25 5.21 -1.74 5.68
N ARG A 26 4.72 -1.16 6.77
CA ARG A 26 5.56 -0.72 7.89
C ARG A 26 5.58 -1.76 8.98
N TYR A 27 6.73 -1.95 9.58
CA TYR A 27 6.99 -2.96 10.61
C TYR A 27 7.43 -2.28 11.90
N PHE A 28 7.05 -2.86 13.03
CA PHE A 28 7.73 -2.61 14.30
C PHE A 28 8.98 -3.49 14.36
N GLY A 29 10.12 -2.90 14.71
CA GLY A 29 11.35 -3.62 14.98
C GLY A 29 11.71 -3.49 16.48
N VAL A 30 12.15 -4.57 17.09
CA VAL A 30 12.73 -4.56 18.44
C VAL A 30 14.24 -4.64 18.27
N THR A 31 14.97 -3.66 18.80
CA THR A 31 16.43 -3.65 18.76
C THR A 31 17.00 -4.68 19.75
N ALA A 32 18.24 -5.13 19.50
CA ALA A 32 18.89 -6.15 20.34
C ALA A 32 19.06 -5.70 21.81
N ASP A 33 19.23 -4.38 22.02
CA ASP A 33 19.46 -3.81 23.34
C ASP A 33 18.17 -3.36 24.06
N ALA A 34 17.00 -3.56 23.43
CA ALA A 34 15.74 -3.19 24.03
C ALA A 34 15.29 -4.18 25.10
N ASP A 35 14.57 -3.69 26.11
CA ASP A 35 13.77 -4.57 26.96
C ASP A 35 12.68 -5.24 26.11
N THR A 36 12.87 -6.52 25.82
CA THR A 36 12.00 -7.26 24.90
C THR A 36 10.57 -7.37 25.42
N ASP A 37 10.37 -7.46 26.73
CA ASP A 37 9.04 -7.64 27.30
C ASP A 37 8.26 -6.31 27.29
N GLU A 38 8.91 -5.20 27.58
CA GLU A 38 8.29 -3.89 27.47
C GLU A 38 8.02 -3.52 26.00
N ALA A 39 8.93 -3.83 25.08
CA ALA A 39 8.74 -3.64 23.65
C ALA A 39 7.53 -4.44 23.12
N LYS A 40 7.39 -5.70 23.55
CA LYS A 40 6.20 -6.53 23.21
C LYS A 40 4.91 -5.92 23.75
N LYS A 41 4.88 -5.46 25.00
CA LYS A 41 3.70 -4.79 25.57
C LYS A 41 3.30 -3.56 24.75
N PHE A 42 4.28 -2.73 24.37
CA PHE A 42 4.03 -1.56 23.53
C PHE A 42 3.48 -1.94 22.16
N ILE A 43 4.06 -2.94 21.49
CA ILE A 43 3.59 -3.42 20.20
C ILE A 43 2.17 -3.98 20.33
N MET A 44 1.88 -4.79 21.34
CA MET A 44 0.55 -5.34 21.57
C MET A 44 -0.47 -4.21 21.81
N TYR A 45 -0.17 -3.26 22.68
CA TYR A 45 -1.02 -2.08 22.87
C TYR A 45 -1.27 -1.33 21.56
N SER A 46 -0.21 -1.07 20.79
CA SER A 46 -0.31 -0.34 19.51
C SER A 46 -1.14 -1.08 18.46
N MET A 47 -1.18 -2.40 18.52
CA MET A 47 -1.93 -3.24 17.57
C MET A 47 -3.34 -3.59 18.07
N GLU A 48 -3.69 -3.25 19.30
CA GLU A 48 -4.98 -3.54 19.90
C GLU A 48 -5.71 -2.26 20.35
N GLU A 49 -5.54 -1.86 21.59
CA GLU A 49 -6.24 -0.71 22.18
C GLU A 49 -5.85 0.62 21.49
N GLY A 50 -4.58 0.79 21.18
CA GLY A 50 -4.05 1.98 20.50
C GLY A 50 -4.19 1.97 18.98
N TYR A 51 -4.70 0.87 18.39
CA TYR A 51 -4.63 0.69 16.93
C TYR A 51 -5.45 1.72 16.16
N THR A 52 -6.67 1.98 16.58
CA THR A 52 -7.53 3.01 15.94
C THR A 52 -6.90 4.41 16.06
N SER A 53 -6.28 4.74 17.19
CA SER A 53 -5.57 6.00 17.38
C SER A 53 -4.37 6.12 16.43
N THR A 54 -3.62 5.04 16.23
CA THR A 54 -2.51 5.00 15.26
C THR A 54 -3.00 5.21 13.83
N LEU A 55 -4.12 4.61 13.45
CA LEU A 55 -4.73 4.80 12.14
C LEU A 55 -5.24 6.22 11.93
N SER A 56 -5.71 6.89 12.99
CA SER A 56 -6.27 8.25 12.93
C SER A 56 -5.28 9.35 12.56
N ILE A 57 -3.97 9.08 12.67
CA ILE A 57 -2.93 10.09 12.37
C ILE A 57 -2.95 10.53 10.91
N ALA A 58 -3.19 9.61 9.97
CA ALA A 58 -3.36 9.88 8.55
C ALA A 58 -4.13 8.71 7.91
N PRO A 59 -5.45 8.62 8.11
CA PRO A 59 -6.21 7.45 7.70
C PRO A 59 -6.24 7.25 6.19
N GLU A 60 -6.11 8.32 5.40
CA GLU A 60 -6.01 8.26 3.94
C GLU A 60 -4.72 7.61 3.43
N GLY A 61 -3.68 7.59 4.24
CA GLY A 61 -2.38 7.00 3.92
C GLY A 61 -2.07 5.71 4.68
N LYS A 62 -3.01 5.19 5.45
CA LYS A 62 -2.81 3.99 6.28
C LYS A 62 -4.01 3.07 6.19
N PHE A 63 -3.78 1.86 5.73
CA PHE A 63 -4.79 0.81 5.73
C PHE A 63 -4.60 -0.10 6.94
N PRO A 64 -5.70 -0.57 7.57
CA PRO A 64 -5.61 -1.49 8.69
C PRO A 64 -5.14 -2.87 8.24
N VAL A 65 -3.86 -3.20 8.52
CA VAL A 65 -3.33 -4.56 8.29
C VAL A 65 -4.06 -5.56 9.16
N ARG A 66 -4.39 -5.17 10.38
CA ARG A 66 -5.26 -5.92 11.27
C ARG A 66 -6.70 -5.48 11.05
N ARG A 67 -7.52 -6.34 10.47
CA ARG A 67 -8.91 -6.00 10.09
C ARG A 67 -9.85 -5.91 11.27
N GLY A 68 -9.63 -6.75 12.27
CA GLY A 68 -10.51 -6.81 13.43
C GLY A 68 -9.92 -7.61 14.58
N ASN A 69 -10.78 -8.02 15.49
CA ASN A 69 -10.46 -8.80 16.68
C ASN A 69 -11.34 -10.07 16.76
N ALA A 70 -11.21 -10.83 17.84
CA ALA A 70 -11.96 -12.07 18.02
C ALA A 70 -13.48 -11.86 18.08
N SER A 71 -13.94 -10.70 18.55
CA SER A 71 -15.36 -10.39 18.69
C SER A 71 -15.98 -9.84 17.39
N ASP A 72 -15.21 -9.09 16.60
CA ASP A 72 -15.62 -8.57 15.30
C ASP A 72 -14.43 -8.61 14.33
N PRO A 73 -14.43 -9.55 13.36
CA PRO A 73 -13.34 -9.69 12.38
C PRO A 73 -13.08 -8.46 11.52
N ASN A 74 -13.98 -7.49 11.50
CA ASN A 74 -13.88 -6.25 10.73
C ASN A 74 -13.87 -4.98 11.60
N ALA A 75 -13.70 -5.09 12.91
CA ALA A 75 -13.79 -3.97 13.84
C ALA A 75 -12.88 -2.79 13.45
N PHE A 76 -11.62 -3.05 13.13
CA PHE A 76 -10.65 -2.01 12.79
C PHE A 76 -10.87 -1.44 11.40
N THR A 77 -11.30 -2.25 10.43
CA THR A 77 -11.68 -1.76 9.10
C THR A 77 -12.89 -0.84 9.19
N LYS A 78 -13.92 -1.24 9.95
CA LYS A 78 -15.10 -0.40 10.18
C LYS A 78 -14.75 0.91 10.90
N ALA A 79 -13.87 0.85 11.90
CA ALA A 79 -13.41 2.03 12.62
C ALA A 79 -12.63 2.97 11.68
N TRP A 80 -11.72 2.42 10.86
CA TRP A 80 -10.92 3.18 9.91
C TRP A 80 -11.77 3.97 8.91
N THR A 81 -12.83 3.40 8.37
CA THR A 81 -13.71 4.08 7.40
C THR A 81 -14.43 5.30 7.98
N LYS A 82 -14.54 5.37 9.31
CA LYS A 82 -15.19 6.46 10.05
C LYS A 82 -14.22 7.54 10.53
N LEU A 83 -12.92 7.34 10.36
CA LEU A 83 -11.92 8.32 10.78
C LEU A 83 -11.95 9.56 9.86
N PRO A 84 -11.81 10.75 10.43
CA PRO A 84 -11.73 11.98 9.64
C PRO A 84 -10.44 12.01 8.84
N VAL A 85 -10.54 12.35 7.55
CA VAL A 85 -9.43 12.35 6.59
C VAL A 85 -9.00 13.75 6.20
N GLY A 86 -7.68 13.90 5.97
CA GLY A 86 -7.05 15.14 5.54
C GLY A 86 -6.84 16.14 6.68
N VAL A 87 -5.88 17.06 6.48
CA VAL A 87 -5.49 18.05 7.50
C VAL A 87 -6.64 19.04 7.78
N ASP A 88 -7.35 19.45 6.75
CA ASP A 88 -8.43 20.44 6.83
C ASP A 88 -9.83 19.82 6.73
N ARG A 89 -9.91 18.49 6.64
CA ARG A 89 -11.17 17.78 6.48
C ARG A 89 -11.52 17.05 7.75
N LYS A 90 -12.75 17.21 8.17
CA LYS A 90 -13.32 16.51 9.32
C LYS A 90 -14.30 15.41 8.92
N ALA A 91 -14.43 15.17 7.62
CA ALA A 91 -15.33 14.17 7.09
C ALA A 91 -14.66 12.78 7.08
N PRO A 92 -15.37 11.73 7.47
CA PRO A 92 -14.88 10.37 7.37
C PRO A 92 -14.77 9.90 5.91
N LEU A 93 -14.01 8.82 5.68
CA LEU A 93 -13.86 8.22 4.35
C LEU A 93 -15.21 7.90 3.71
N THR A 94 -16.16 7.42 4.51
CA THR A 94 -17.52 7.07 4.07
C THR A 94 -18.34 8.23 3.51
N ASP A 95 -18.00 9.46 3.89
CA ASP A 95 -18.68 10.66 3.37
C ASP A 95 -18.04 11.15 2.07
N LEU A 96 -16.81 10.73 1.80
CA LEU A 96 -16.02 11.19 0.64
C LEU A 96 -16.08 10.19 -0.51
N TYR A 97 -16.08 8.89 -0.21
CA TYR A 97 -16.02 7.81 -1.18
C TYR A 97 -17.22 6.88 -1.02
N SER A 98 -17.67 6.29 -2.13
CA SER A 98 -18.73 5.29 -2.08
C SER A 98 -18.28 4.01 -1.36
N ALA A 99 -19.24 3.24 -0.87
CA ALA A 99 -18.97 1.96 -0.23
C ALA A 99 -18.17 1.03 -1.17
N ASP A 100 -18.53 0.97 -2.45
CA ASP A 100 -17.84 0.14 -3.44
C ASP A 100 -16.36 0.51 -3.59
N VAL A 101 -16.03 1.80 -3.54
CA VAL A 101 -14.62 2.26 -3.58
C VAL A 101 -13.88 1.80 -2.33
N ILE A 102 -14.49 1.95 -1.16
CA ILE A 102 -13.89 1.54 0.11
C ILE A 102 -13.69 0.03 0.15
N ASP A 103 -14.68 -0.73 -0.26
CA ASP A 103 -14.62 -2.19 -0.28
C ASP A 103 -13.56 -2.69 -1.27
N ASN A 104 -13.44 -2.06 -2.43
CA ASN A 104 -12.37 -2.35 -3.39
C ASN A 104 -10.98 -2.07 -2.82
N ILE A 105 -10.79 -0.96 -2.10
CA ILE A 105 -9.52 -0.65 -1.44
C ILE A 105 -9.18 -1.73 -0.40
N VAL A 106 -10.14 -2.11 0.42
CA VAL A 106 -9.95 -3.16 1.45
C VAL A 106 -9.65 -4.51 0.81
N ALA A 107 -10.36 -4.88 -0.24
CA ALA A 107 -10.13 -6.12 -0.98
C ALA A 107 -8.75 -6.16 -1.64
N GLY A 108 -8.22 -5.02 -2.09
CA GLY A 108 -6.87 -4.91 -2.65
C GLY A 108 -5.77 -5.35 -1.69
N LEU A 109 -6.00 -5.30 -0.37
CA LEU A 109 -5.05 -5.80 0.61
C LEU A 109 -4.85 -7.33 0.54
N ASP A 110 -5.82 -8.07 0.03
CA ASP A 110 -5.74 -9.53 -0.10
C ASP A 110 -4.81 -9.96 -1.24
N THR A 111 -4.69 -9.14 -2.25
CA THR A 111 -3.84 -9.36 -3.44
C THR A 111 -2.56 -8.54 -3.40
N ALA A 112 -2.33 -7.79 -2.31
CA ALA A 112 -1.20 -6.89 -2.19
C ALA A 112 0.13 -7.63 -2.18
N ASN A 113 1.01 -7.25 -3.10
CA ASN A 113 2.38 -7.75 -3.19
C ASN A 113 3.30 -6.85 -2.34
N ARG A 114 4.12 -7.49 -1.51
CA ARG A 114 5.14 -6.82 -0.66
C ARG A 114 6.47 -6.71 -1.37
N TRP A 115 6.46 -6.41 -2.56
CA TRP A 115 7.51 -6.25 -3.56
C TRP A 115 8.91 -6.70 -3.12
N GLY A 116 9.28 -7.89 -3.52
CA GLY A 116 10.57 -8.51 -3.23
C GLY A 116 10.75 -9.07 -1.82
N VAL A 117 9.85 -8.76 -0.87
CA VAL A 117 10.00 -9.23 0.53
C VAL A 117 9.74 -10.73 0.63
N LYS A 118 8.63 -11.19 0.05
CA LYS A 118 8.24 -12.60 0.09
C LYS A 118 9.18 -13.50 -0.70
N GLU A 119 9.69 -12.97 -1.81
CA GLU A 119 10.57 -13.65 -2.75
C GLU A 119 12.04 -13.61 -2.31
N GLY A 120 12.39 -12.85 -1.28
CA GLY A 120 13.79 -12.63 -0.85
C GLY A 120 14.57 -11.69 -1.76
N GLU A 121 13.89 -10.91 -2.62
CA GLU A 121 14.47 -10.06 -3.68
C GLU A 121 14.55 -8.57 -3.30
N LEU A 122 14.67 -8.28 -1.99
CA LEU A 122 14.70 -6.87 -1.52
C LEU A 122 15.83 -6.06 -2.13
N SER A 123 17.00 -6.68 -2.36
CA SER A 123 18.15 -6.02 -2.97
C SER A 123 17.84 -5.58 -4.40
N ARG A 124 17.21 -6.46 -5.18
CA ARG A 124 16.78 -6.19 -6.55
C ARG A 124 15.69 -5.11 -6.58
N ALA A 125 14.67 -5.23 -5.74
CA ALA A 125 13.60 -4.25 -5.60
C ALA A 125 14.15 -2.86 -5.24
N SER A 126 15.11 -2.79 -4.32
CA SER A 126 15.78 -1.53 -3.93
C SER A 126 16.53 -0.90 -5.10
N LYS A 127 17.27 -1.68 -5.91
CA LYS A 127 17.95 -1.18 -7.09
C LYS A 127 16.98 -0.60 -8.12
N ILE A 128 15.85 -1.30 -8.36
CA ILE A 128 14.80 -0.84 -9.28
C ILE A 128 14.24 0.51 -8.83
N ILE A 129 13.88 0.65 -7.54
CA ILE A 129 13.36 1.91 -6.99
C ILE A 129 14.37 3.05 -7.10
N ASN A 130 15.62 2.79 -6.70
CA ASN A 130 16.64 3.83 -6.62
C ASN A 130 17.13 4.29 -8.00
N ASN A 131 17.11 3.43 -9.00
CA ASN A 131 17.54 3.77 -10.36
C ASN A 131 16.57 4.73 -11.05
N LYS A 132 15.28 4.69 -10.71
CA LYS A 132 14.21 5.54 -11.29
C LYS A 132 14.07 5.42 -12.81
N PHE A 133 14.55 4.35 -13.42
CA PHE A 133 14.55 4.18 -14.87
C PHE A 133 13.13 4.13 -15.44
N ILE A 134 12.18 3.51 -14.72
CA ILE A 134 10.77 3.46 -15.14
C ILE A 134 10.23 4.88 -15.34
N ASN A 135 10.47 5.77 -14.38
CA ASN A 135 10.00 7.15 -14.46
C ASN A 135 10.65 7.88 -15.66
N ARG A 136 11.95 7.66 -15.89
CA ARG A 136 12.69 8.25 -17.02
C ARG A 136 12.13 7.76 -18.37
N ILE A 137 11.99 6.45 -18.53
CA ILE A 137 11.50 5.86 -19.79
C ILE A 137 10.03 6.23 -20.03
N THR A 138 9.19 6.22 -19.00
CA THR A 138 7.80 6.68 -19.10
C THR A 138 7.75 8.14 -19.54
N ARG A 139 8.63 8.99 -19.03
CA ARG A 139 8.72 10.39 -19.44
C ARG A 139 9.10 10.53 -20.91
N GLN A 140 10.08 9.76 -21.37
CA GLN A 140 10.49 9.75 -22.78
C GLN A 140 9.36 9.31 -23.72
N TYR A 141 8.58 8.32 -23.29
CA TYR A 141 7.36 7.92 -24.02
C TYR A 141 6.31 9.05 -24.07
N ILE A 142 6.05 9.73 -22.95
CA ILE A 142 5.09 10.85 -22.89
C ILE A 142 5.53 12.03 -23.75
N ASP A 143 6.83 12.24 -23.86
CA ASP A 143 7.43 13.32 -24.65
C ASP A 143 7.65 12.92 -26.14
N ASP A 144 7.02 11.83 -26.60
CA ASP A 144 7.11 11.28 -27.97
C ASP A 144 8.54 10.97 -28.43
N GLN A 145 9.47 10.70 -27.50
CA GLN A 145 10.86 10.33 -27.78
C GLN A 145 11.04 8.83 -27.99
N LEU A 146 10.10 8.02 -27.50
CA LEU A 146 10.03 6.57 -27.66
C LEU A 146 8.60 6.17 -28.05
N THR A 147 8.50 5.15 -28.87
CA THR A 147 7.24 4.42 -29.05
C THR A 147 6.94 3.57 -27.83
N LEU A 148 5.72 3.07 -27.70
CA LEU A 148 5.34 2.17 -26.61
C LEU A 148 6.21 0.91 -26.59
N ASP A 149 6.45 0.29 -27.77
CA ASP A 149 7.23 -0.93 -27.87
C ASP A 149 8.69 -0.69 -27.45
N GLU A 150 9.32 0.40 -27.93
CA GLU A 150 10.67 0.78 -27.51
C GLU A 150 10.76 1.04 -26.00
N ALA A 151 9.78 1.70 -25.41
CA ALA A 151 9.74 1.95 -23.97
C ALA A 151 9.62 0.64 -23.16
N VAL A 152 8.78 -0.28 -23.61
CA VAL A 152 8.62 -1.61 -22.97
C VAL A 152 9.91 -2.42 -23.10
N ASP A 153 10.54 -2.45 -24.26
CA ASP A 153 11.80 -3.17 -24.49
C ASP A 153 12.95 -2.61 -23.67
N GLU A 154 13.05 -1.27 -23.55
CA GLU A 154 14.07 -0.64 -22.70
C GLU A 154 13.83 -0.95 -21.22
N ILE A 155 12.58 -0.91 -20.74
CA ILE A 155 12.24 -1.30 -19.36
C ILE A 155 12.66 -2.76 -19.10
N ASN A 156 12.31 -3.68 -19.97
CA ASN A 156 12.64 -5.09 -19.83
C ASN A 156 14.16 -5.33 -19.83
N THR A 157 14.90 -4.63 -20.70
CA THR A 157 16.36 -4.69 -20.78
C THR A 157 17.01 -4.24 -19.48
N VAL A 158 16.55 -3.13 -18.91
CA VAL A 158 17.07 -2.62 -17.63
C VAL A 158 16.71 -3.55 -16.48
N LEU A 159 15.47 -4.07 -16.45
CA LEU A 159 15.06 -5.05 -15.43
C LEU A 159 15.90 -6.34 -15.44
N ALA A 160 16.29 -6.79 -16.61
CA ALA A 160 17.14 -7.98 -16.78
C ALA A 160 18.57 -7.77 -16.28
N SER A 161 19.03 -6.52 -16.14
CA SER A 161 20.39 -6.17 -15.69
C SER A 161 20.53 -6.16 -14.16
N PHE A 162 19.47 -6.23 -13.40
CA PHE A 162 19.45 -6.27 -11.93
C PHE A 162 19.35 -7.70 -11.41
#